data_03b6c9011b877fee8028e0d95bd976b5
#
_entry.id   03b6c9011b877fee8028e0d95bd976b5
#
_cell.length_a   1.000
_cell.length_b   1.000
_cell.length_c   1.000
_cell.angle_alpha   90.00
_cell.angle_beta   90.00
_cell.angle_gamma   90.00
#
_symmetry.space_group_name_H-M   'P 1'
#
loop_
_entity.id
_entity.type
_entity.pdbx_description
1 polymer ?
#
loop_
_entity_poly.entity_id
_entity_poly.type
_entity_poly.pdbx_seq_one_letter_code
_entity_poly.pdbx_strand_id
1 'polypeptide(L)'
;MTKNLQHVSAVGIQFSAALSALGQNAAELQHALTHTENTLSQREDLIAGRSVWVGASDQALLQAVPASLSGADSRNLRFALTALAQIQTEIHAYTAQFPRQRLAVIIGTSTSGIADNEPVLKAQFQQPAPQSVQHQKQEMGSLAKALQQYLGWEGPAYTISTACSSAAKAMAAGQRLLNANLADAV
;
A
#
# COMPACT_ATOMS: atom_id res chain seq x y z
N MET A 1 36.55 9.69 21.49
CA MET A 1 35.90 8.67 20.67
C MET A 1 35.13 9.37 19.57
N THR A 2 35.71 9.57 18.41
CA THR A 2 35.06 10.09 17.22
C THR A 2 34.13 8.98 16.67
N LYS A 3 32.82 9.15 16.80
CA LYS A 3 31.84 8.31 16.11
C LYS A 3 32.11 8.44 14.60
N ASN A 4 32.65 7.39 13.99
CA ASN A 4 32.59 7.26 12.55
C ASN A 4 31.09 7.30 12.14
N LEU A 5 30.64 8.45 11.67
CA LEU A 5 29.37 8.56 10.97
C LEU A 5 29.52 7.67 9.73
N GLN A 6 28.94 6.48 9.77
CA GLN A 6 28.84 5.65 8.58
C GLN A 6 28.18 6.50 7.51
N HIS A 7 28.88 6.71 6.42
CA HIS A 7 28.38 7.49 5.30
C HIS A 7 27.21 6.69 4.68
N VAL A 8 26.00 7.13 4.92
CA VAL A 8 24.80 6.51 4.34
C VAL A 8 24.77 6.92 2.87
N SER A 9 24.97 5.94 1.98
CA SER A 9 24.93 6.19 0.54
C SER A 9 23.53 6.55 0.08
N ALA A 10 23.43 7.49 -0.85
CA ALA A 10 22.18 7.80 -1.53
C ALA A 10 21.69 6.57 -2.33
N VAL A 11 20.38 6.38 -2.41
CA VAL A 11 19.74 5.36 -3.21
C VAL A 11 18.83 6.02 -4.25
N GLY A 12 18.73 5.44 -5.44
CA GLY A 12 17.87 5.95 -6.50
C GLY A 12 16.46 5.43 -6.38
N ILE A 13 15.46 6.26 -6.69
CA ILE A 13 14.10 5.83 -6.95
C ILE A 13 13.99 5.63 -8.45
N GLN A 14 13.85 4.39 -8.89
CA GLN A 14 13.83 4.03 -10.31
C GLN A 14 12.45 4.22 -10.92
N PHE A 15 11.41 3.84 -10.20
CA PHE A 15 10.03 3.89 -10.67
C PHE A 15 9.14 4.49 -9.59
N SER A 16 8.07 5.16 -10.02
CA SER A 16 7.05 5.68 -9.12
C SER A 16 5.67 5.55 -9.75
N ALA A 17 4.69 5.27 -8.91
CA ALA A 17 3.28 5.25 -9.29
C ALA A 17 2.46 6.00 -8.26
N ALA A 18 1.35 6.57 -8.68
CA ALA A 18 0.46 7.31 -7.80
C ALA A 18 -1.00 7.02 -8.15
N LEU A 19 -1.83 6.99 -7.12
CA LEU A 19 -3.27 6.77 -7.20
C LEU A 19 -3.96 7.55 -6.08
N SER A 20 -4.93 8.38 -6.42
CA SER A 20 -5.71 9.14 -5.45
C SER A 20 -7.07 9.55 -6.03
N ALA A 21 -7.85 10.32 -5.27
CA ALA A 21 -9.08 10.92 -5.77
C ALA A 21 -8.83 11.97 -6.88
N LEU A 22 -7.61 12.46 -7.02
CA LEU A 22 -7.23 13.40 -8.08
C LEU A 22 -6.96 12.72 -9.42
N GLY A 23 -6.68 11.42 -9.43
CA GLY A 23 -6.40 10.68 -10.66
C GLY A 23 -5.87 9.28 -10.38
N GLN A 24 -5.88 8.46 -11.42
CA GLN A 24 -5.50 7.05 -11.38
C GLN A 24 -4.01 6.82 -11.69
N ASN A 25 -3.30 7.87 -12.10
CA ASN A 25 -1.88 7.84 -12.46
C ASN A 25 -1.25 9.22 -12.27
N ALA A 26 0.08 9.28 -12.40
CA ALA A 26 0.83 10.52 -12.18
C ALA A 26 0.46 11.66 -13.14
N ALA A 27 0.12 11.35 -14.41
CA ALA A 27 -0.25 12.36 -15.39
C ALA A 27 -1.61 13.01 -15.05
N GLU A 28 -2.59 12.20 -14.67
CA GLU A 28 -3.90 12.69 -14.21
C GLU A 28 -3.79 13.52 -12.93
N LEU A 29 -2.97 13.06 -11.96
CA LEU A 29 -2.69 13.83 -10.75
C LEU A 29 -2.08 15.19 -11.08
N GLN A 30 -1.08 15.21 -11.95
CA GLN A 30 -0.44 16.46 -12.36
C GLN A 30 -1.43 17.39 -13.05
N HIS A 31 -2.27 16.85 -13.95
CA HIS A 31 -3.31 17.62 -14.62
C HIS A 31 -4.29 18.24 -13.62
N ALA A 32 -4.84 17.43 -12.72
CA ALA A 32 -5.80 17.90 -11.71
C ALA A 32 -5.20 18.99 -10.79
N LEU A 33 -3.93 18.85 -10.39
CA LEU A 33 -3.24 19.83 -9.56
C LEU A 33 -2.97 21.14 -10.29
N THR A 34 -2.70 21.11 -11.60
CA THR A 34 -2.39 22.29 -12.40
C THR A 34 -3.64 23.03 -12.89
N HIS A 35 -4.78 22.35 -13.01
CA HIS A 35 -6.03 22.90 -13.50
C HIS A 35 -7.06 23.19 -12.39
N THR A 36 -6.67 23.00 -11.13
CA THR A 36 -7.51 23.27 -9.94
C THR A 36 -8.88 22.56 -10.02
N GLU A 37 -8.89 21.31 -10.44
CA GLU A 37 -10.11 20.52 -10.52
C GLU A 37 -10.61 20.14 -9.11
N ASN A 38 -11.92 20.30 -8.90
CA ASN A 38 -12.56 19.82 -7.67
C ASN A 38 -12.93 18.35 -7.84
N THR A 39 -12.17 17.47 -7.22
CA THR A 39 -12.39 16.02 -7.23
C THR A 39 -13.05 15.51 -5.94
N LEU A 40 -13.49 16.42 -5.07
CA LEU A 40 -14.23 16.05 -3.87
C LEU A 40 -15.66 15.67 -4.21
N SER A 41 -16.14 14.62 -3.59
CA SER A 41 -17.54 14.19 -3.65
C SER A 41 -18.22 14.32 -2.30
N GLN A 42 -19.51 14.63 -2.31
CA GLN A 42 -20.30 14.73 -1.10
C GLN A 42 -20.83 13.35 -0.72
N ARG A 43 -20.67 12.98 0.55
CA ARG A 43 -21.08 11.69 1.11
C ARG A 43 -21.93 11.89 2.36
N GLU A 44 -23.02 11.15 2.48
CA GLU A 44 -23.98 11.20 3.60
C GLU A 44 -23.98 9.93 4.44
N ASP A 45 -23.30 8.91 3.98
CA ASP A 45 -23.23 7.59 4.59
C ASP A 45 -22.10 7.43 5.63
N LEU A 46 -21.16 8.39 5.69
CA LEU A 46 -20.00 8.30 6.56
C LEU A 46 -20.28 8.75 7.99
N ILE A 47 -21.13 9.76 8.16
CA ILE A 47 -21.51 10.28 9.47
C ILE A 47 -23.02 10.45 9.49
N ALA A 48 -23.69 9.80 10.43
CA ALA A 48 -25.15 9.88 10.57
C ALA A 48 -25.63 11.33 10.68
N GLY A 49 -26.57 11.73 9.81
CA GLY A 49 -27.17 13.06 9.80
C GLY A 49 -26.26 14.20 9.33
N ARG A 50 -25.11 13.86 8.72
CA ARG A 50 -24.16 14.87 8.17
C ARG A 50 -23.72 14.51 6.78
N SER A 51 -23.71 15.53 5.91
CA SER A 51 -23.05 15.47 4.62
C SER A 51 -21.61 15.98 4.75
N VAL A 52 -20.64 15.22 4.24
CA VAL A 52 -19.22 15.55 4.32
C VAL A 52 -18.57 15.46 2.94
N TRP A 53 -17.61 16.34 2.69
CA TRP A 53 -16.82 16.32 1.46
C TRP A 53 -15.60 15.40 1.63
N VAL A 54 -15.40 14.48 0.70
CA VAL A 54 -14.30 13.51 0.73
C VAL A 54 -13.64 13.36 -0.62
N GLY A 55 -12.35 13.11 -0.63
CA GLY A 55 -11.64 12.60 -1.81
C GLY A 55 -11.92 11.11 -1.93
N ALA A 56 -12.88 10.73 -2.75
CA ALA A 56 -13.23 9.32 -2.98
C ALA A 56 -12.56 8.79 -4.24
N SER A 57 -11.94 7.62 -4.14
CA SER A 57 -11.52 6.84 -5.31
C SER A 57 -12.57 5.78 -5.61
N ASP A 58 -12.96 5.66 -6.88
CA ASP A 58 -13.94 4.68 -7.30
C ASP A 58 -13.39 3.26 -7.12
N GLN A 59 -14.14 2.43 -6.39
CA GLN A 59 -13.76 1.03 -6.17
C GLN A 59 -13.79 0.19 -7.47
N ALA A 60 -14.64 0.57 -8.42
CA ALA A 60 -14.74 -0.13 -9.70
C ALA A 60 -13.46 0.00 -10.55
N LEU A 61 -12.65 1.03 -10.29
CA LEU A 61 -11.37 1.26 -10.98
C LEU A 61 -10.19 0.54 -10.31
N LEU A 62 -10.41 -0.08 -9.14
CA LEU A 62 -9.35 -0.81 -8.45
C LEU A 62 -9.20 -2.23 -9.02
N GLN A 63 -7.95 -2.69 -9.12
CA GLN A 63 -7.67 -4.05 -9.57
C GLN A 63 -8.30 -5.10 -8.65
N ALA A 64 -8.84 -6.16 -9.26
CA ALA A 64 -9.28 -7.33 -8.54
C ALA A 64 -8.07 -8.07 -7.94
N VAL A 65 -8.24 -8.59 -6.74
CA VAL A 65 -7.22 -9.39 -6.07
C VAL A 65 -7.21 -10.79 -6.67
N PRO A 66 -6.03 -11.33 -7.07
CA PRO A 66 -5.91 -12.70 -7.56
C PRO A 66 -6.44 -13.73 -6.55
N ALA A 67 -7.01 -14.85 -7.04
CA ALA A 67 -7.57 -15.90 -6.19
C ALA A 67 -6.55 -16.45 -5.16
N SER A 68 -5.27 -16.50 -5.53
CA SER A 68 -4.18 -16.91 -4.63
C SER A 68 -3.96 -15.99 -3.43
N LEU A 69 -4.50 -14.77 -3.46
CA LEU A 69 -4.41 -13.75 -2.41
C LEU A 69 -5.78 -13.45 -1.77
N SER A 70 -6.79 -14.25 -2.03
CA SER A 70 -8.16 -14.00 -1.57
C SER A 70 -8.29 -13.80 -0.06
N GLY A 71 -7.45 -14.46 0.75
CA GLY A 71 -7.40 -14.28 2.20
C GLY A 71 -6.93 -12.89 2.65
N ALA A 72 -6.19 -12.18 1.79
CA ALA A 72 -5.70 -10.82 2.04
C ALA A 72 -6.50 -9.76 1.27
N ASP A 73 -7.57 -10.15 0.55
CA ASP A 73 -8.39 -9.22 -0.24
C ASP A 73 -8.97 -8.13 0.64
N SER A 74 -8.44 -6.95 0.47
CA SER A 74 -8.81 -5.74 1.18
C SER A 74 -8.73 -4.53 0.24
N ARG A 75 -9.47 -3.47 0.58
CA ARG A 75 -9.37 -2.22 -0.16
C ARG A 75 -7.92 -1.73 -0.26
N ASN A 76 -7.13 -1.87 0.81
CA ASN A 76 -5.72 -1.49 0.82
C ASN A 76 -4.90 -2.27 -0.20
N LEU A 77 -5.11 -3.59 -0.30
CA LEU A 77 -4.42 -4.42 -1.29
C LEU A 77 -4.82 -4.06 -2.72
N ARG A 78 -6.11 -3.80 -2.97
CA ARG A 78 -6.59 -3.37 -4.28
C ARG A 78 -5.97 -2.05 -4.72
N PHE A 79 -5.85 -1.07 -3.82
CA PHE A 79 -5.13 0.18 -4.08
C PHE A 79 -3.67 -0.06 -4.44
N ALA A 80 -2.98 -0.87 -3.66
CA ALA A 80 -1.57 -1.18 -3.88
C ALA A 80 -1.33 -1.91 -5.22
N LEU A 81 -2.18 -2.89 -5.56
CA LEU A 81 -2.11 -3.59 -6.85
C LEU A 81 -2.40 -2.65 -8.03
N THR A 82 -3.36 -1.74 -7.89
CA THR A 82 -3.68 -0.76 -8.94
C THR A 82 -2.51 0.21 -9.17
N ALA A 83 -1.88 0.69 -8.11
CA ALA A 83 -0.68 1.52 -8.23
C ALA A 83 0.49 0.72 -8.84
N LEU A 84 0.73 -0.50 -8.36
CA LEU A 84 1.80 -1.37 -8.83
C LEU A 84 1.66 -1.71 -10.32
N ALA A 85 0.44 -1.91 -10.81
CA ALA A 85 0.17 -2.23 -12.21
C ALA A 85 0.66 -1.15 -13.19
N GLN A 86 0.76 0.10 -12.74
CA GLN A 86 1.25 1.21 -13.57
C GLN A 86 2.74 1.07 -13.94
N ILE A 87 3.51 0.36 -13.11
CA ILE A 87 4.98 0.22 -13.23
C ILE A 87 5.43 -1.25 -13.19
N GLN A 88 4.50 -2.19 -13.29
CA GLN A 88 4.79 -3.61 -13.11
C GLN A 88 5.76 -4.15 -14.17
N THR A 89 5.60 -3.75 -15.42
CA THR A 89 6.47 -4.19 -16.51
C THR A 89 7.92 -3.75 -16.27
N GLU A 90 8.11 -2.50 -15.89
CA GLU A 90 9.42 -1.92 -15.61
C GLU A 90 10.07 -2.55 -14.39
N ILE A 91 9.29 -2.77 -13.32
CA ILE A 91 9.76 -3.48 -12.12
C ILE A 91 10.23 -4.89 -12.47
N HIS A 92 9.43 -5.66 -13.21
CA HIS A 92 9.80 -7.01 -13.60
C HIS A 92 11.07 -7.04 -14.45
N ALA A 93 11.19 -6.13 -15.44
CA ALA A 93 12.38 -6.05 -16.27
C ALA A 93 13.63 -5.69 -15.46
N TYR A 94 13.51 -4.70 -14.55
CA TYR A 94 14.62 -4.26 -13.71
C TYR A 94 15.07 -5.33 -12.70
N THR A 95 14.11 -6.00 -12.05
CA THR A 95 14.39 -6.95 -10.96
C THR A 95 14.76 -8.34 -11.46
N ALA A 96 14.56 -8.67 -12.73
CA ALA A 96 14.90 -9.97 -13.32
C ALA A 96 16.38 -10.36 -13.16
N GLN A 97 17.28 -9.39 -12.99
CA GLN A 97 18.71 -9.59 -12.79
C GLN A 97 19.09 -9.98 -11.35
N PHE A 98 18.19 -9.86 -10.39
CA PHE A 98 18.47 -10.08 -8.96
C PHE A 98 17.83 -11.38 -8.47
N PRO A 99 18.48 -12.10 -7.53
CA PRO A 99 17.85 -13.22 -6.85
C PRO A 99 16.61 -12.79 -6.06
N ARG A 100 15.56 -13.60 -6.08
CA ARG A 100 14.28 -13.29 -5.41
C ARG A 100 14.43 -13.00 -3.92
N GLN A 101 15.39 -13.65 -3.25
CA GLN A 101 15.71 -13.48 -1.82
C GLN A 101 16.31 -12.11 -1.51
N ARG A 102 16.74 -11.39 -2.54
CA ARG A 102 17.33 -10.07 -2.41
C ARG A 102 16.39 -8.93 -2.84
N LEU A 103 15.12 -9.27 -3.10
CA LEU A 103 14.05 -8.33 -3.45
C LEU A 103 13.13 -8.16 -2.25
N ALA A 104 13.03 -6.95 -1.72
CA ALA A 104 12.31 -6.66 -0.49
C ALA A 104 11.04 -5.81 -0.73
N VAL A 105 10.06 -5.95 0.15
CA VAL A 105 8.84 -5.12 0.15
C VAL A 105 8.69 -4.41 1.50
N ILE A 106 8.66 -3.09 1.49
CA ILE A 106 8.42 -2.29 2.68
C ILE A 106 7.22 -1.39 2.45
N ILE A 107 6.23 -1.51 3.30
CA ILE A 107 5.01 -0.71 3.24
C ILE A 107 4.96 0.29 4.38
N GLY A 108 4.72 1.55 4.06
CA GLY A 108 4.41 2.59 5.04
C GLY A 108 2.91 2.86 5.05
N THR A 109 2.20 2.44 6.11
CA THR A 109 0.76 2.70 6.25
C THR A 109 0.38 2.86 7.71
N SER A 110 -0.65 3.66 7.99
CA SER A 110 -1.24 3.81 9.33
C SER A 110 -2.49 2.96 9.54
N THR A 111 -2.92 2.19 8.55
CA THR A 111 -4.11 1.35 8.62
C THR A 111 -3.90 0.01 7.92
N SER A 112 -4.69 -0.98 8.31
CA SER A 112 -4.83 -2.28 7.66
C SER A 112 -6.17 -2.36 6.93
N GLY A 113 -6.62 -3.55 6.51
CA GLY A 113 -7.94 -3.79 5.92
C GLY A 113 -9.08 -3.84 6.92
N ILE A 114 -9.05 -3.07 8.00
CA ILE A 114 -10.06 -3.06 9.06
C ILE A 114 -11.46 -2.75 8.52
N ALA A 115 -11.58 -1.79 7.61
CA ALA A 115 -12.86 -1.38 7.03
C ALA A 115 -13.60 -2.54 6.33
N ASP A 116 -12.89 -3.52 5.81
CA ASP A 116 -13.48 -4.69 5.16
C ASP A 116 -14.16 -5.64 6.16
N ASN A 117 -13.82 -5.57 7.44
CA ASN A 117 -14.45 -6.34 8.52
C ASN A 117 -15.58 -5.57 9.24
N GLU A 118 -15.74 -4.27 9.02
CA GLU A 118 -16.80 -3.50 9.69
C GLU A 118 -18.21 -4.04 9.48
N PRO A 119 -18.63 -4.45 8.25
CA PRO A 119 -19.96 -5.02 8.03
C PRO A 119 -20.18 -6.29 8.84
N VAL A 120 -19.16 -7.16 8.91
CA VAL A 120 -19.20 -8.42 9.69
C VAL A 120 -19.35 -8.13 11.17
N LEU A 121 -18.57 -7.20 11.70
CA LEU A 121 -18.63 -6.78 13.11
C LEU A 121 -20.00 -6.16 13.43
N LYS A 122 -20.51 -5.27 12.58
CA LYS A 122 -21.85 -4.68 12.76
C LYS A 122 -22.95 -5.74 12.79
N ALA A 123 -22.87 -6.74 11.89
CA ALA A 123 -23.83 -7.84 11.87
C ALA A 123 -23.77 -8.70 13.15
N GLN A 124 -22.58 -8.97 13.68
CA GLN A 124 -22.40 -9.71 14.93
C GLN A 124 -22.99 -8.98 16.15
N PHE A 125 -22.91 -7.64 16.19
CA PHE A 125 -23.54 -6.86 17.25
C PHE A 125 -25.08 -6.83 17.17
N GLN A 126 -25.63 -6.95 15.96
CA GLN A 126 -27.08 -6.92 15.74
C GLN A 126 -27.73 -8.31 15.90
N GLN A 127 -27.03 -9.36 15.48
CA GLN A 127 -27.49 -10.74 15.59
C GLN A 127 -26.28 -11.64 15.88
N PRO A 128 -26.23 -12.34 17.02
CA PRO A 128 -25.14 -13.25 17.35
C PRO A 128 -25.15 -14.47 16.44
N ALA A 129 -24.66 -14.36 15.23
CA ALA A 129 -24.39 -15.46 14.33
C ALA A 129 -22.87 -15.61 14.16
N PRO A 130 -22.32 -16.82 14.06
CA PRO A 130 -20.89 -17.01 13.90
C PRO A 130 -20.46 -16.60 12.46
N GLN A 131 -20.23 -15.31 12.29
CA GLN A 131 -19.51 -14.83 11.08
C GLN A 131 -18.04 -14.69 11.46
N SER A 132 -17.17 -15.34 10.73
CA SER A 132 -15.74 -15.28 11.02
C SER A 132 -15.14 -13.96 10.55
N VAL A 133 -14.68 -13.17 11.51
CA VAL A 133 -13.81 -12.01 11.24
C VAL A 133 -12.54 -12.51 10.54
N GLN A 134 -12.20 -11.93 9.41
CA GLN A 134 -10.97 -12.29 8.70
C GLN A 134 -9.78 -11.59 9.34
N HIS A 135 -9.19 -12.22 10.36
CA HIS A 135 -8.09 -11.65 11.14
C HIS A 135 -6.90 -11.24 10.29
N GLN A 136 -6.59 -12.01 9.25
CA GLN A 136 -5.49 -11.71 8.33
C GLN A 136 -5.61 -10.32 7.71
N LYS A 137 -6.81 -9.85 7.39
CA LYS A 137 -7.03 -8.50 6.85
C LYS A 137 -6.74 -7.39 7.86
N GLN A 138 -6.79 -7.69 9.15
CA GLN A 138 -6.54 -6.73 10.23
C GLN A 138 -5.06 -6.60 10.59
N GLU A 139 -4.24 -7.57 10.18
CA GLU A 139 -2.80 -7.53 10.46
C GLU A 139 -2.13 -6.43 9.66
N MET A 140 -1.37 -5.57 10.32
CA MET A 140 -0.62 -4.49 9.66
C MET A 140 0.40 -5.01 8.64
N GLY A 141 0.97 -6.20 8.87
CA GLY A 141 1.94 -6.84 7.99
C GLY A 141 1.34 -7.52 6.75
N SER A 142 0.04 -7.70 6.71
CA SER A 142 -0.66 -8.46 5.67
C SER A 142 -0.42 -7.91 4.26
N LEU A 143 -0.47 -6.59 4.11
CA LEU A 143 -0.27 -5.92 2.81
C LEU A 143 1.13 -6.17 2.24
N ALA A 144 2.18 -6.05 3.06
CA ALA A 144 3.56 -6.29 2.61
C ALA A 144 3.76 -7.75 2.16
N LYS A 145 3.23 -8.70 2.93
CA LYS A 145 3.30 -10.14 2.59
C LYS A 145 2.51 -10.47 1.33
N ALA A 146 1.32 -9.90 1.16
CA ALA A 146 0.51 -10.10 -0.03
C ALA A 146 1.20 -9.58 -1.30
N LEU A 147 1.81 -8.39 -1.25
CA LEU A 147 2.57 -7.84 -2.37
C LEU A 147 3.84 -8.65 -2.66
N GLN A 148 4.55 -9.10 -1.62
CA GLN A 148 5.70 -10.00 -1.78
C GLN A 148 5.30 -11.28 -2.53
N GLN A 149 4.20 -11.91 -2.13
CA GLN A 149 3.67 -13.10 -2.78
C GLN A 149 3.23 -12.81 -4.21
N TYR A 150 2.58 -11.67 -4.46
CA TYR A 150 2.14 -11.24 -5.78
C TYR A 150 3.32 -11.07 -6.75
N LEU A 151 4.40 -10.45 -6.28
CA LEU A 151 5.62 -10.21 -7.06
C LEU A 151 6.50 -11.47 -7.20
N GLY A 152 6.24 -12.52 -6.42
CA GLY A 152 7.07 -13.71 -6.35
C GLY A 152 8.44 -13.46 -5.73
N TRP A 153 8.55 -12.44 -4.86
CA TRP A 153 9.77 -12.08 -4.15
C TRP A 153 9.88 -12.86 -2.84
N GLU A 154 11.10 -13.04 -2.35
CA GLU A 154 11.39 -13.88 -1.18
C GLU A 154 12.26 -13.18 -0.13
N GLY A 155 12.65 -11.93 -0.38
CA GLY A 155 13.42 -11.10 0.54
C GLY A 155 12.57 -10.55 1.70
N PRO A 156 13.09 -9.62 2.50
CA PRO A 156 12.35 -9.03 3.61
C PRO A 156 11.02 -8.40 3.17
N ALA A 157 9.92 -8.70 3.88
CA ALA A 157 8.61 -8.07 3.65
C ALA A 157 7.99 -7.67 4.98
N TYR A 158 7.82 -6.35 5.19
CA TYR A 158 7.25 -5.84 6.44
C TYR A 158 6.60 -4.47 6.27
N THR A 159 5.82 -4.11 7.28
CA THR A 159 5.11 -2.83 7.33
C THR A 159 5.65 -1.96 8.45
N ILE A 160 5.78 -0.67 8.17
CA ILE A 160 6.09 0.36 9.16
C ILE A 160 4.83 1.21 9.37
N SER A 161 4.36 1.22 10.62
CA SER A 161 3.18 1.97 11.03
C SER A 161 3.55 2.96 12.13
N THR A 162 3.72 4.22 11.74
CA THR A 162 4.08 5.33 12.61
C THR A 162 3.29 6.60 12.25
N ALA A 163 1.99 6.40 12.01
CA ALA A 163 1.07 7.44 11.58
C ALA A 163 1.58 8.22 10.36
N CYS A 164 1.60 9.55 10.40
CA CYS A 164 1.96 10.40 9.26
C CYS A 164 3.40 10.20 8.74
N SER A 165 4.28 9.63 9.52
CA SER A 165 5.70 9.40 9.15
C SER A 165 5.96 8.01 8.56
N SER A 166 4.93 7.16 8.40
CA SER A 166 5.09 5.77 7.95
C SER A 166 5.80 5.67 6.60
N ALA A 167 5.38 6.44 5.60
CA ALA A 167 5.96 6.42 4.26
C ALA A 167 7.44 6.84 4.25
N ALA A 168 7.78 7.94 4.93
CA ALA A 168 9.16 8.41 5.02
C ALA A 168 10.07 7.38 5.73
N LYS A 169 9.57 6.73 6.77
CA LYS A 169 10.30 5.67 7.48
C LYS A 169 10.42 4.39 6.66
N ALA A 170 9.43 4.07 5.82
CA ALA A 170 9.53 2.95 4.88
C ALA A 170 10.65 3.19 3.86
N MET A 171 10.74 4.38 3.27
CA MET A 171 11.84 4.77 2.38
C MET A 171 13.20 4.68 3.10
N ALA A 172 13.29 5.22 4.31
CA ALA A 172 14.53 5.14 5.10
C ALA A 172 14.90 3.69 5.47
N ALA A 173 13.92 2.82 5.68
CA ALA A 173 14.17 1.40 5.94
C ALA A 173 14.66 0.68 4.67
N GLY A 174 14.09 0.99 3.50
CA GLY A 174 14.58 0.51 2.20
C GLY A 174 16.03 0.90 1.98
N GLN A 175 16.37 2.18 2.17
CA GLN A 175 17.75 2.67 2.08
C GLN A 175 18.70 1.88 3.01
N ARG A 176 18.27 1.58 4.24
CA ARG A 176 19.09 0.79 5.18
C ARG A 176 19.31 -0.63 4.71
N LEU A 177 18.28 -1.31 4.16
CA LEU A 177 18.44 -2.66 3.60
C LEU A 177 19.44 -2.68 2.45
N LEU A 178 19.36 -1.71 1.53
CA LEU A 178 20.28 -1.59 0.40
C LEU A 178 21.71 -1.30 0.90
N ASN A 179 21.90 -0.31 1.79
CA ASN A 179 23.22 0.04 2.33
C ASN A 179 23.84 -1.06 3.19
N ALA A 180 23.02 -1.89 3.84
CA ALA A 180 23.49 -3.05 4.61
C ALA A 180 23.73 -4.29 3.74
N ASN A 181 23.56 -4.18 2.42
CA ASN A 181 23.64 -5.29 1.47
C ASN A 181 22.70 -6.48 1.81
N LEU A 182 21.53 -6.19 2.36
CA LEU A 182 20.49 -7.17 2.68
C LEU A 182 19.45 -7.31 1.57
N ALA A 183 19.37 -6.34 0.66
CA ALA A 183 18.56 -6.36 -0.54
C ALA A 183 19.30 -5.68 -1.69
N ASP A 184 18.92 -5.99 -2.93
CA ASP A 184 19.40 -5.35 -4.16
C ASP A 184 18.37 -4.38 -4.73
N ALA A 185 17.09 -4.63 -4.44
CA ALA A 185 15.99 -3.71 -4.70
C ALA A 185 14.91 -3.82 -3.59
N VAL A 186 14.20 -2.70 -3.36
CA VAL A 186 13.14 -2.59 -2.37
C VAL A 186 11.96 -1.85 -3.00
#